data_7334abfd6c7a53528aa5d8e6a98f219f
#
_entry.id   7334abfd6c7a53528aa5d8e6a98f219f
#
_cell.length_a   1.000
_cell.length_b   1.000
_cell.length_c   1.000
_cell.angle_alpha   90.00
_cell.angle_beta   90.00
_cell.angle_gamma   90.00
#
_symmetry.space_group_name_H-M   'P 1'
#
loop_
_entity.id
_entity.type
_entity.pdbx_description
1 polymer ?
#
loop_
_entity_poly.entity_id
_entity_poly.type
_entity_poly.pdbx_seq_one_letter_code
_entity_poly.pdbx_strand_id
1 'polypeptide(L)'
;MSANTAAAIGLLGWCRQGFEPELAAEYQSKAAELGVAGYAKAQRDSGYVEFLCEDAAALSRQLGTNSLIFARQSIAMLASLPNLPREDRITPILDVLRGMDLNGFGSVAVEYSDADSGREFAGLARSLGNALRAALRKHGFMSGKDRPHLPCLHL
;
A
#
# COMPACT_ATOMS: atom_id res chain seq x y z
N MET A 1 -15.06 -7.08 -10.14
CA MET A 1 -14.86 -7.50 -8.74
C MET A 1 -13.91 -6.52 -8.10
N SER A 2 -14.37 -5.75 -7.19
CA SER A 2 -13.46 -4.95 -6.36
C SER A 2 -12.62 -5.93 -5.54
N ALA A 3 -11.28 -5.74 -5.58
CA ALA A 3 -10.41 -6.34 -4.59
C ALA A 3 -11.07 -6.13 -3.22
N ASN A 4 -11.06 -7.14 -2.39
CA ASN A 4 -11.76 -7.11 -1.10
C ASN A 4 -11.12 -6.06 -0.18
N THR A 5 -11.39 -4.79 -0.46
CA THR A 5 -10.98 -3.65 0.38
C THR A 5 -11.64 -3.70 1.77
N ALA A 6 -12.60 -4.61 1.98
CA ALA A 6 -13.23 -4.82 3.28
C ALA A 6 -12.23 -5.24 4.38
N ALA A 7 -11.07 -5.79 4.00
CA ALA A 7 -10.02 -6.17 4.93
C ALA A 7 -8.92 -5.10 5.11
N ALA A 8 -9.07 -3.93 4.51
CA ALA A 8 -8.07 -2.86 4.62
C ALA A 8 -7.99 -2.33 6.06
N ILE A 9 -6.78 -2.19 6.57
CA ILE A 9 -6.49 -1.70 7.92
C ILE A 9 -6.22 -0.20 7.96
N GLY A 10 -6.08 0.43 6.80
CA GLY A 10 -5.79 1.84 6.69
C GLY A 10 -5.53 2.28 5.26
N LEU A 11 -4.91 3.44 5.13
CA LEU A 11 -4.45 4.01 3.87
C LEU A 11 -2.95 4.28 3.95
N LEU A 12 -2.26 4.05 2.85
CA LEU A 12 -0.88 4.47 2.66
C LEU A 12 -0.85 5.63 1.68
N GLY A 13 -0.32 6.77 2.09
CA GLY A 13 -0.14 7.93 1.25
C GLY A 13 1.33 8.18 0.95
N TRP A 14 1.68 8.26 -0.33
CA TRP A 14 2.98 8.74 -0.77
C TRP A 14 2.96 10.26 -0.85
N CYS A 15 3.96 10.93 -0.31
CA CYS A 15 4.10 12.37 -0.36
C CYS A 15 5.55 12.79 -0.69
N ARG A 16 5.72 14.06 -0.94
CA ARG A 16 7.07 14.63 -1.03
C ARG A 16 7.72 14.62 0.35
N GLN A 17 8.99 14.27 0.40
CA GLN A 17 9.81 14.33 1.61
C GLN A 17 9.65 15.68 2.32
N GLY A 18 9.38 15.65 3.60
CA GLY A 18 9.16 16.82 4.45
C GLY A 18 7.68 17.24 4.58
N PHE A 19 6.76 16.65 3.81
CA PHE A 19 5.33 16.95 3.86
C PHE A 19 4.51 15.88 4.60
N GLU A 20 5.17 15.00 5.33
CA GLU A 20 4.51 13.96 6.11
C GLU A 20 3.54 14.53 7.17
N PRO A 21 3.88 15.60 7.92
CA PRO A 21 2.96 16.18 8.88
C PRO A 21 1.69 16.76 8.22
N GLU A 22 1.84 17.40 7.07
CA GLU A 22 0.74 17.99 6.33
C GLU A 22 -0.21 16.92 5.79
N LEU A 23 0.34 15.83 5.21
CA LEU A 23 -0.46 14.71 4.76
C LEU A 23 -1.15 14.00 5.92
N ALA A 24 -0.47 13.81 7.05
CA ALA A 24 -1.05 13.23 8.25
C ALA A 24 -2.25 14.05 8.75
N ALA A 25 -2.11 15.38 8.81
CA ALA A 25 -3.18 16.29 9.20
C ALA A 25 -4.35 16.26 8.19
N GLU A 26 -4.05 16.18 6.90
CA GLU A 26 -5.06 16.08 5.84
C GLU A 26 -5.88 14.79 5.97
N TYR A 27 -5.25 13.64 6.17
CA TYR A 27 -5.94 12.38 6.44
C TYR A 27 -6.83 12.47 7.68
N GLN A 28 -6.30 13.04 8.75
CA GLN A 28 -7.03 13.21 10.01
C GLN A 28 -8.30 14.06 9.84
N SER A 29 -8.16 15.18 9.12
CA SER A 29 -9.27 16.08 8.83
C SER A 29 -10.34 15.42 7.97
N LYS A 30 -9.92 14.76 6.89
CA LYS A 30 -10.85 14.07 5.98
C LYS A 30 -11.57 12.91 6.66
N ALA A 31 -10.88 12.13 7.47
CA ALA A 31 -11.49 11.06 8.24
C ALA A 31 -12.51 11.61 9.23
N ALA A 32 -12.20 12.71 9.92
CA ALA A 32 -13.12 13.37 10.84
C ALA A 32 -14.40 13.89 10.14
N GLU A 33 -14.26 14.49 8.96
CA GLU A 33 -15.41 14.92 8.13
C GLU A 33 -16.35 13.77 7.77
N LEU A 34 -15.81 12.56 7.62
CA LEU A 34 -16.56 11.35 7.27
C LEU A 34 -16.97 10.52 8.48
N GLY A 35 -16.65 10.97 9.70
CA GLY A 35 -16.94 10.23 10.93
C GLY A 35 -16.13 8.94 11.11
N VAL A 36 -14.99 8.83 10.42
CA VAL A 36 -14.10 7.66 10.51
C VAL A 36 -13.04 7.91 11.57
N ALA A 37 -13.01 7.08 12.59
CA ALA A 37 -11.98 7.12 13.62
C ALA A 37 -10.68 6.51 13.12
N GLY A 38 -9.56 7.18 13.38
CA GLY A 38 -8.25 6.70 12.96
C GLY A 38 -7.12 7.59 13.44
N TYR A 39 -5.90 7.16 13.14
CA TYR A 39 -4.70 7.91 13.49
C TYR A 39 -3.61 7.74 12.45
N ALA A 40 -2.79 8.76 12.28
CA ALA A 40 -1.67 8.76 11.36
C ALA A 40 -0.39 8.30 12.04
N LYS A 41 0.40 7.50 11.32
CA LYS A 41 1.80 7.24 11.61
C LYS A 41 2.63 7.95 10.55
N ALA A 42 3.38 8.95 10.95
CA ALA A 42 4.23 9.74 10.07
C ALA A 42 5.63 9.81 10.65
N GLN A 43 6.62 9.43 9.87
CA GLN A 43 8.01 9.60 10.20
C GLN A 43 8.58 10.71 9.34
N ARG A 44 9.24 11.67 9.97
CA ARG A 44 9.85 12.80 9.28
C ARG A 44 10.80 12.34 8.17
N ASP A 45 10.69 12.99 7.03
CA ASP A 45 11.53 12.75 5.85
C ASP A 45 11.43 11.34 5.26
N SER A 46 10.36 10.59 5.57
CA SER A 46 10.13 9.24 5.03
C SER A 46 9.51 9.24 3.64
N GLY A 47 8.77 10.28 3.28
CA GLY A 47 8.06 10.39 2.01
C GLY A 47 6.73 9.63 1.97
N TYR A 48 6.24 9.16 3.11
CA TYR A 48 4.94 8.48 3.19
C TYR A 48 4.29 8.64 4.57
N VAL A 49 2.99 8.39 4.61
CA VAL A 49 2.17 8.37 5.82
C VAL A 49 1.27 7.15 5.80
N GLU A 50 1.21 6.42 6.89
CA GLU A 50 0.22 5.38 7.14
C GLU A 50 -0.92 5.98 7.98
N PHE A 51 -2.15 5.87 7.50
CA PHE A 51 -3.33 6.25 8.26
C PHE A 51 -4.14 5.01 8.61
N LEU A 52 -4.10 4.61 9.87
CA LEU A 52 -4.79 3.43 10.39
C LEU A 52 -6.19 3.81 10.86
N CYS A 53 -7.21 3.11 10.40
CA CYS A 53 -8.60 3.40 10.72
C CYS A 53 -9.48 2.16 10.63
N GLU A 54 -10.63 2.22 11.31
CA GLU A 54 -11.56 1.09 11.38
C GLU A 54 -12.29 0.83 10.06
N ASP A 55 -12.63 1.89 9.32
CA ASP A 55 -13.34 1.78 8.04
C ASP A 55 -12.51 2.36 6.89
N ALA A 56 -11.37 1.73 6.65
CA ALA A 56 -10.45 2.12 5.59
C ALA A 56 -11.08 2.00 4.19
N ALA A 57 -11.99 1.04 4.00
CA ALA A 57 -12.68 0.85 2.74
C ALA A 57 -13.60 2.03 2.40
N ALA A 58 -14.37 2.51 3.38
CA ALA A 58 -15.23 3.68 3.20
C ALA A 58 -14.40 4.93 2.94
N LEU A 59 -13.36 5.14 3.74
CA LEU A 59 -12.45 6.28 3.57
C LEU A 59 -11.78 6.26 2.20
N SER A 60 -11.27 5.12 1.76
CA SER A 60 -10.62 4.94 0.46
C SER A 60 -11.56 5.26 -0.72
N ARG A 61 -12.83 4.84 -0.63
CA ARG A 61 -13.82 5.14 -1.67
C ARG A 61 -14.15 6.62 -1.77
N GLN A 62 -14.16 7.33 -0.66
CA GLN A 62 -14.51 8.74 -0.61
C GLN A 62 -13.33 9.68 -0.88
N LEU A 63 -12.11 9.24 -0.56
CA LEU A 63 -10.89 9.97 -0.90
C LEU A 63 -10.44 9.60 -2.32
N GLY A 64 -11.06 10.22 -3.32
CA GLY A 64 -10.53 10.17 -4.69
C GLY A 64 -9.14 10.82 -4.77
N THR A 65 -8.40 10.45 -5.80
CA THR A 65 -7.01 10.91 -6.02
C THR A 65 -6.87 12.45 -6.00
N ASN A 66 -7.93 13.16 -6.38
CA ASN A 66 -7.93 14.61 -6.46
C ASN A 66 -8.42 15.31 -5.17
N SER A 67 -8.77 14.55 -4.14
CA SER A 67 -9.26 15.11 -2.88
C SER A 67 -8.17 15.38 -1.85
N LEU A 68 -6.96 14.87 -2.09
CA LEU A 68 -5.79 15.05 -1.23
C LEU A 68 -4.80 15.99 -1.92
N ILE A 69 -4.34 16.99 -1.17
CA ILE A 69 -3.41 18.01 -1.68
C ILE A 69 -1.96 17.53 -1.58
N PHE A 70 -1.62 16.87 -0.47
CA PHE A 70 -0.24 16.49 -0.18
C PHE A 70 0.13 15.08 -0.63
N ALA A 71 -0.85 14.24 -0.92
CA ALA A 71 -0.60 12.89 -1.42
C ALA A 71 -0.38 12.87 -2.93
N ARG A 72 0.70 12.25 -3.37
CA ARG A 72 0.90 11.89 -4.78
C ARG A 72 0.07 10.68 -5.17
N GLN A 73 -0.11 9.75 -4.23
CA GLN A 73 -0.91 8.55 -4.37
C GLN A 73 -1.40 8.15 -2.99
N SER A 74 -2.63 7.67 -2.92
CA SER A 74 -3.21 7.10 -1.69
C SER A 74 -3.82 5.74 -2.05
N ILE A 75 -3.42 4.70 -1.34
CA ILE A 75 -3.85 3.33 -1.59
C ILE A 75 -4.35 2.68 -0.30
N ALA A 76 -5.28 1.73 -0.44
CA ALA A 76 -5.74 0.94 0.68
C ALA A 76 -4.63 0.01 1.18
N MET A 77 -4.34 0.05 2.47
CA MET A 77 -3.33 -0.76 3.13
C MET A 77 -3.97 -2.00 3.74
N LEU A 78 -3.54 -3.17 3.31
CA LEU A 78 -4.09 -4.45 3.74
C LEU A 78 -3.31 -5.06 4.91
N ALA A 79 -2.01 -4.85 4.96
CA ALA A 79 -1.14 -5.39 6.00
C ALA A 79 0.15 -4.58 6.10
N SER A 80 0.84 -4.74 7.20
CA SER A 80 2.19 -4.24 7.42
C SER A 80 3.10 -5.40 7.80
N LEU A 81 4.24 -5.51 7.15
CA LEU A 81 5.22 -6.59 7.35
C LEU A 81 6.61 -5.98 7.65
N PRO A 82 6.81 -5.45 8.87
CA PRO A 82 7.97 -4.61 9.17
C PRO A 82 9.31 -5.37 9.19
N ASN A 83 9.30 -6.68 9.38
CA ASN A 83 10.51 -7.47 9.61
C ASN A 83 10.57 -8.69 8.67
N LEU A 84 10.51 -8.46 7.36
CA LEU A 84 10.66 -9.53 6.39
C LEU A 84 12.04 -10.19 6.50
N PRO A 85 12.12 -11.54 6.63
CA PRO A 85 13.39 -12.25 6.66
C PRO A 85 14.22 -12.01 5.41
N ARG A 86 15.53 -11.81 5.56
CA ARG A 86 16.41 -11.60 4.40
C ARG A 86 16.51 -12.82 3.50
N GLU A 87 16.38 -14.00 4.07
CA GLU A 87 16.49 -15.29 3.40
C GLU A 87 15.27 -15.59 2.53
N ASP A 88 14.09 -15.16 2.97
CA ASP A 88 12.84 -15.38 2.26
C ASP A 88 11.83 -14.27 2.57
N ARG A 89 11.74 -13.29 1.68
CA ARG A 89 10.76 -12.22 1.76
C ARG A 89 9.43 -12.56 1.08
N ILE A 90 9.43 -13.60 0.25
CA ILE A 90 8.26 -13.96 -0.58
C ILE A 90 7.22 -14.72 0.22
N THR A 91 7.62 -15.78 0.94
CA THR A 91 6.69 -16.65 1.68
C THR A 91 5.80 -15.87 2.65
N PRO A 92 6.30 -14.96 3.49
CA PRO A 92 5.44 -14.18 4.38
C PRO A 92 4.39 -13.34 3.64
N ILE A 93 4.72 -12.80 2.47
CA ILE A 93 3.78 -12.03 1.65
C ILE A 93 2.67 -12.94 1.10
N LEU A 94 3.03 -14.11 0.57
CA LEU A 94 2.06 -15.09 0.09
C LEU A 94 1.15 -15.60 1.21
N ASP A 95 1.68 -15.81 2.40
CA ASP A 95 0.91 -16.26 3.56
C ASP A 95 -0.13 -15.22 3.99
N VAL A 96 0.21 -13.94 3.96
CA VAL A 96 -0.75 -12.87 4.21
C VAL A 96 -1.88 -12.89 3.17
N LEU A 97 -1.54 -13.00 1.89
CA LEU A 97 -2.54 -13.05 0.82
C LEU A 97 -3.47 -14.26 0.95
N ARG A 98 -2.93 -15.42 1.32
CA ARG A 98 -3.74 -16.62 1.58
C ARG A 98 -4.64 -16.45 2.80
N GLY A 99 -4.10 -15.90 3.88
CA GLY A 99 -4.85 -15.67 5.12
C GLY A 99 -6.00 -14.68 4.94
N MET A 100 -5.88 -13.74 4.00
CA MET A 100 -6.92 -12.78 3.66
C MET A 100 -7.82 -13.24 2.49
N ASP A 101 -7.58 -14.42 1.95
CA ASP A 101 -8.27 -14.94 0.75
C ASP A 101 -8.25 -13.96 -0.44
N LEU A 102 -7.10 -13.33 -0.65
CA LEU A 102 -6.89 -12.35 -1.71
C LEU A 102 -6.21 -12.98 -2.91
N ASN A 103 -6.81 -12.80 -4.07
CA ASN A 103 -6.28 -13.26 -5.36
C ASN A 103 -6.81 -12.37 -6.50
N GLY A 104 -6.52 -12.75 -7.74
CA GLY A 104 -7.05 -12.07 -8.91
C GLY A 104 -6.39 -10.74 -9.21
N PHE A 105 -5.16 -10.53 -8.77
CA PHE A 105 -4.39 -9.34 -9.12
C PHE A 105 -4.03 -9.34 -10.60
N GLY A 106 -4.11 -8.17 -11.22
CA GLY A 106 -3.71 -7.97 -12.62
C GLY A 106 -2.23 -7.65 -12.78
N SER A 107 -1.63 -7.06 -11.76
CA SER A 107 -0.22 -6.66 -11.73
C SER A 107 0.29 -6.51 -10.31
N VAL A 108 1.60 -6.36 -10.18
CA VAL A 108 2.26 -6.06 -8.90
C VAL A 108 3.26 -4.93 -9.09
N ALA A 109 3.28 -4.01 -8.15
CA ALA A 109 4.27 -2.94 -8.07
C ALA A 109 4.96 -3.02 -6.70
N VAL A 110 6.27 -3.16 -6.71
CA VAL A 110 7.09 -3.02 -5.51
C VAL A 110 7.71 -1.63 -5.53
N GLU A 111 7.33 -0.83 -4.57
CA GLU A 111 7.63 0.59 -4.52
C GLU A 111 8.54 0.92 -3.33
N TYR A 112 9.17 2.05 -3.40
CA TYR A 112 9.93 2.64 -2.32
C TYR A 112 9.68 4.15 -2.32
N SER A 113 9.88 4.77 -1.17
CA SER A 113 9.65 6.20 -1.05
C SER A 113 10.67 6.99 -1.89
N ASP A 114 10.23 8.08 -2.48
CA ASP A 114 11.07 9.01 -3.24
C ASP A 114 11.95 9.92 -2.34
N ALA A 115 11.91 9.68 -1.03
CA ALA A 115 12.80 10.30 -0.06
C ALA A 115 14.22 9.76 -0.17
N ASP A 116 15.19 10.52 0.34
CA ASP A 116 16.59 10.11 0.31
C ASP A 116 16.84 8.76 0.93
N SER A 117 16.21 8.47 2.07
CA SER A 117 16.26 7.17 2.74
C SER A 117 15.58 6.05 1.94
N GLY A 118 14.56 6.37 1.16
CA GLY A 118 13.83 5.40 0.34
C GLY A 118 14.62 4.94 -0.88
N ARG A 119 15.38 5.83 -1.48
CA ARG A 119 16.15 5.56 -2.71
C ARG A 119 17.18 4.44 -2.57
N GLU A 120 17.66 4.19 -1.36
CA GLU A 120 18.57 3.07 -1.06
C GLU A 120 17.93 1.71 -1.36
N PHE A 121 16.59 1.63 -1.36
CA PHE A 121 15.85 0.40 -1.60
C PHE A 121 15.54 0.13 -3.08
N ALA A 122 15.95 0.99 -4.01
CA ALA A 122 15.63 0.83 -5.44
C ALA A 122 16.07 -0.53 -6.02
N GLY A 123 17.27 -0.98 -5.69
CA GLY A 123 17.78 -2.29 -6.12
C GLY A 123 17.02 -3.45 -5.51
N LEU A 124 16.71 -3.37 -4.23
CA LEU A 124 15.90 -4.37 -3.53
C LEU A 124 14.48 -4.43 -4.09
N ALA A 125 13.86 -3.30 -4.31
CA ALA A 125 12.49 -3.23 -4.87
C ALA A 125 12.41 -3.90 -6.25
N ARG A 126 13.39 -3.66 -7.10
CA ARG A 126 13.48 -4.28 -8.43
C ARG A 126 13.63 -5.80 -8.33
N SER A 127 14.56 -6.27 -7.53
CA SER A 127 14.83 -7.68 -7.32
C SER A 127 13.64 -8.41 -6.71
N LEU A 128 13.07 -7.84 -5.65
CA LEU A 128 11.90 -8.38 -4.98
C LEU A 128 10.68 -8.39 -5.92
N GLY A 129 10.48 -7.33 -6.69
CA GLY A 129 9.39 -7.24 -7.66
C GLY A 129 9.41 -8.35 -8.70
N ASN A 130 10.58 -8.66 -9.25
CA ASN A 130 10.74 -9.75 -10.21
C ASN A 130 10.46 -11.12 -9.59
N ALA A 131 11.01 -11.38 -8.40
CA ALA A 131 10.80 -12.63 -7.69
C ALA A 131 9.34 -12.81 -7.24
N LEU A 132 8.73 -11.74 -6.74
CA LEU A 132 7.34 -11.76 -6.28
C LEU A 132 6.36 -11.97 -7.43
N ARG A 133 6.57 -11.31 -8.58
CA ARG A 133 5.73 -11.48 -9.76
C ARG A 133 5.72 -12.94 -10.21
N ALA A 134 6.88 -13.58 -10.28
CA ALA A 134 7.00 -14.99 -10.61
C ALA A 134 6.27 -15.89 -9.60
N ALA A 135 6.43 -15.62 -8.31
CA ALA A 135 5.79 -16.37 -7.24
C ALA A 135 4.25 -16.21 -7.24
N LEU A 136 3.76 -15.00 -7.44
CA LEU A 136 2.32 -14.72 -7.52
C LEU A 136 1.66 -15.46 -8.69
N ARG A 137 2.32 -15.53 -9.84
CA ARG A 137 1.85 -16.31 -11.00
C ARG A 137 1.86 -17.81 -10.71
N LYS A 138 2.96 -18.30 -10.16
CA LYS A 138 3.12 -19.72 -9.82
C LYS A 138 2.07 -20.21 -8.83
N HIS A 139 1.71 -19.40 -7.85
CA HIS A 139 0.77 -19.76 -6.79
C HIS A 139 -0.68 -19.33 -7.07
N GLY A 140 -0.98 -18.83 -8.25
CA GLY A 140 -2.35 -18.54 -8.69
C GLY A 140 -2.95 -17.22 -8.19
N PHE A 141 -2.13 -16.30 -7.65
CA PHE A 141 -2.59 -14.99 -7.20
C PHE A 141 -2.74 -13.98 -8.33
N MET A 142 -2.04 -14.18 -9.44
CA MET A 142 -2.18 -13.36 -10.64
C MET A 142 -2.05 -14.21 -11.92
N SER A 143 -2.60 -13.67 -13.03
CA SER A 143 -2.53 -14.34 -14.33
C SER A 143 -1.13 -14.29 -14.92
N GLY A 144 -0.91 -15.11 -15.97
CA GLY A 144 0.38 -15.16 -16.67
C GLY A 144 0.76 -13.91 -17.45
N LYS A 145 -0.21 -13.01 -17.71
CA LYS A 145 0.01 -11.72 -18.35
C LYS A 145 -0.58 -10.61 -17.48
N ASP A 146 0.05 -9.44 -17.50
CA ASP A 146 -0.48 -8.27 -16.82
C ASP A 146 -1.84 -7.86 -17.41
N ARG A 147 -2.78 -7.54 -16.52
CA ARG A 147 -4.13 -7.12 -16.85
C ARG A 147 -4.43 -5.79 -16.15
N PRO A 148 -4.26 -4.65 -16.83
CA PRO A 148 -4.36 -3.33 -16.20
C PRO A 148 -5.76 -2.98 -15.69
N HIS A 149 -6.80 -3.68 -16.12
CA HIS A 149 -8.18 -3.50 -15.65
C HIS A 149 -8.48 -4.22 -14.31
N LEU A 150 -7.57 -5.07 -13.86
CA LEU A 150 -7.65 -5.73 -12.56
C LEU A 150 -6.82 -4.98 -11.53
N PRO A 151 -7.11 -5.19 -10.22
CA PRO A 151 -6.37 -4.53 -9.16
C PRO A 151 -4.87 -4.79 -9.24
N CYS A 152 -4.08 -3.76 -8.94
CA CYS A 152 -2.64 -3.87 -8.76
C CYS A 152 -2.33 -4.12 -7.27
N LEU A 153 -1.50 -5.11 -7.00
CA LEU A 153 -0.93 -5.29 -5.66
C LEU A 153 0.28 -4.37 -5.52
N HIS A 154 0.25 -3.50 -4.53
CA HIS A 154 1.37 -2.62 -4.17
C HIS A 154 2.08 -3.14 -2.91
N LEU A 155 3.41 -3.11 -2.92
CA LEU A 155 4.27 -3.41 -1.78
C LEU A 155 5.28 -2.30 -1.56
#